data_81ffb87dcfc58851b58e4559c379fd03
#
_entry.id   81ffb87dcfc58851b58e4559c379fd03
#
_cell.length_a   1.000
_cell.length_b   1.000
_cell.length_c   1.000
_cell.angle_alpha   90.00
_cell.angle_beta   90.00
_cell.angle_gamma   90.00
#
_symmetry.space_group_name_H-M   'P 1'
#
loop_
_entity.id
_entity.type
_entity.pdbx_description
1 polymer ?
#
loop_
_entity_poly.entity_id
_entity_poly.type
_entity_poly.pdbx_seq_one_letter_code
_entity_poly.pdbx_strand_id
1 'polypeptide(L)'
;MLLILAGVSISLILDNNGIIQKSKDARREYRQAQTNEQSDLDSVSEWLDDVVSGKGKKLTGEEYTTEYTKPYLPGSDFSVLEGTTLANGLVVRDGVGNEYVWVEVPTSIYDNETYNTETEAGDKKPAKKEETDKIEYCLKKYASEYSKSGFSDEYIKDSTPGWFTDKTAYDNAKNTMLKSVYENGGFYVGRYEAGISESRTSKETELTATPVSKPNMCPYTYITRTQAKQLAEKVNSGGYTSSLMFGIQWDLMLAHIQNKGGVDVTTLTNDSTNIGNYYNNKWNVTNDKAKYNEDGTEWKNCPYQKTTETGILLTTGASETFAKMNIYDVAGNVFEWTLEGSQNATVASSTGIRLASLINSKVSPIRLAATTASGPCVYRGGSCGDDGAGCPASGRDGNEVDYYSDVVGFRVTLY
;
A
#
# COMPACT_ATOMS: atom_id res chain seq x y z
N MET A 1 2.68 73.53 39.53
CA MET A 1 3.28 72.25 39.96
C MET A 1 2.45 71.00 39.53
N LEU A 2 1.11 71.05 39.53
CA LEU A 2 0.23 69.89 39.13
C LEU A 2 0.33 69.51 37.65
N LEU A 3 0.47 70.48 36.73
CA LEU A 3 0.60 70.31 35.30
C LEU A 3 1.89 69.59 34.86
N ILE A 4 3.01 69.85 35.59
CA ILE A 4 4.30 69.23 35.31
C ILE A 4 4.32 67.79 35.75
N LEU A 5 3.67 67.42 36.84
CA LEU A 5 3.51 66.02 37.30
C LEU A 5 2.64 65.25 36.38
N ALA A 6 1.54 65.84 35.84
CA ALA A 6 0.67 65.17 34.88
C ALA A 6 1.38 64.92 33.52
N GLY A 7 2.20 65.89 33.07
CA GLY A 7 2.97 65.77 31.84
C GLY A 7 4.05 64.70 31.92
N VAL A 8 4.74 64.62 33.04
CA VAL A 8 5.76 63.56 33.27
C VAL A 8 5.11 62.17 33.36
N SER A 9 3.94 62.05 34.03
CA SER A 9 3.22 60.81 34.12
C SER A 9 2.68 60.33 32.76
N ILE A 10 2.21 61.26 31.91
CA ILE A 10 1.73 60.95 30.54
C ILE A 10 2.90 60.62 29.64
N SER A 11 4.04 61.27 29.75
CA SER A 11 5.26 60.96 28.99
C SER A 11 5.78 59.57 29.31
N LEU A 12 5.80 59.15 30.58
CA LEU A 12 6.18 57.80 30.99
C LEU A 12 5.23 56.69 30.49
N ILE A 13 3.97 57.04 30.26
CA ILE A 13 2.97 56.11 29.73
C ILE A 13 3.03 55.99 28.20
N LEU A 14 3.46 57.05 27.52
CA LEU A 14 3.54 57.12 26.06
C LEU A 14 4.92 56.77 25.49
N ASP A 15 5.93 56.61 26.33
CA ASP A 15 7.26 56.15 25.90
C ASP A 15 7.19 54.69 25.44
N ASN A 16 7.82 54.36 24.28
CA ASN A 16 7.89 53.00 23.74
C ASN A 16 8.54 51.98 24.69
N ASN A 17 9.30 52.46 25.70
CA ASN A 17 9.84 51.69 26.81
C ASN A 17 9.04 51.84 28.12
N GLY A 18 7.85 52.45 28.08
CA GLY A 18 6.99 52.67 29.23
C GLY A 18 6.37 51.38 29.78
N ILE A 19 5.82 51.51 31.00
CA ILE A 19 5.17 50.37 31.72
C ILE A 19 4.10 49.67 30.88
N ILE A 20 3.35 50.42 30.06
CA ILE A 20 2.32 49.83 29.19
C ILE A 20 2.92 48.96 28.10
N GLN A 21 4.04 49.39 27.48
CA GLN A 21 4.71 48.59 26.46
C GLN A 21 5.34 47.34 27.07
N LYS A 22 6.05 47.48 28.17
CA LYS A 22 6.61 46.33 28.92
C LYS A 22 5.52 45.35 29.37
N SER A 23 4.35 45.85 29.77
CA SER A 23 3.20 44.98 30.12
C SER A 23 2.60 44.25 28.89
N LYS A 24 2.57 44.88 27.72
CA LYS A 24 2.15 44.24 26.45
C LYS A 24 3.16 43.20 25.99
N ASP A 25 4.45 43.51 26.10
CA ASP A 25 5.53 42.59 25.73
C ASP A 25 5.55 41.37 26.65
N ALA A 26 5.44 41.57 27.98
CA ALA A 26 5.29 40.47 28.94
C ALA A 26 4.07 39.61 28.70
N ARG A 27 2.92 40.20 28.30
CA ARG A 27 1.73 39.42 27.92
C ARG A 27 1.93 38.64 26.64
N ARG A 28 2.65 39.17 25.67
CA ARG A 28 2.98 38.48 24.43
C ARG A 28 3.93 37.32 24.70
N GLU A 29 4.98 37.53 25.48
CA GLU A 29 5.90 36.48 25.89
C GLU A 29 5.23 35.39 26.72
N TYR A 30 4.33 35.74 27.64
CA TYR A 30 3.56 34.79 28.40
C TYR A 30 2.64 33.93 27.51
N ARG A 31 1.96 34.58 26.53
CA ARG A 31 1.13 33.81 25.56
C ARG A 31 1.98 32.90 24.70
N GLN A 32 3.15 33.36 24.26
CA GLN A 32 4.09 32.57 23.48
C GLN A 32 4.58 31.35 24.29
N ALA A 33 4.99 31.60 25.56
CA ALA A 33 5.37 30.51 26.46
C ALA A 33 4.25 29.51 26.71
N GLN A 34 3.03 30.02 26.94
CA GLN A 34 1.84 29.17 27.13
C GLN A 34 1.52 28.34 25.88
N THR A 35 1.68 28.92 24.67
CA THR A 35 1.50 28.20 23.40
C THR A 35 2.58 27.13 23.20
N ASN A 36 3.83 27.44 23.53
CA ASN A 36 4.92 26.48 23.47
C ASN A 36 4.74 25.34 24.47
N GLU A 37 4.35 25.68 25.72
CA GLU A 37 4.07 24.70 26.77
C GLU A 37 2.91 23.77 26.40
N GLN A 38 1.85 24.30 25.76
CA GLN A 38 0.76 23.49 25.24
C GLN A 38 1.21 22.58 24.09
N SER A 39 2.03 23.10 23.18
CA SER A 39 2.62 22.31 22.08
C SER A 39 3.51 21.18 22.61
N ASP A 40 4.29 21.45 23.66
CA ASP A 40 5.13 20.44 24.30
C ASP A 40 4.27 19.37 25.03
N LEU A 41 3.20 19.79 25.70
CA LEU A 41 2.24 18.88 26.32
C LEU A 41 1.49 18.04 25.32
N ASP A 42 1.07 18.63 24.20
CA ASP A 42 0.40 17.90 23.10
C ASP A 42 1.37 16.88 22.48
N SER A 43 2.65 17.24 22.31
CA SER A 43 3.71 16.34 21.82
C SER A 43 3.97 15.18 22.78
N VAL A 44 3.98 15.44 24.10
CA VAL A 44 4.14 14.39 25.14
C VAL A 44 2.90 13.50 25.18
N SER A 45 1.70 14.07 25.02
CA SER A 45 0.45 13.29 24.96
C SER A 45 0.41 12.39 23.72
N GLU A 46 0.80 12.92 22.56
CA GLU A 46 0.90 12.17 21.32
C GLU A 46 1.95 11.05 21.43
N TRP A 47 3.10 11.33 22.06
CA TRP A 47 4.14 10.33 22.33
C TRP A 47 3.64 9.24 23.31
N LEU A 48 2.90 9.63 24.36
CA LEU A 48 2.30 8.66 25.28
C LEU A 48 1.25 7.79 24.60
N ASP A 49 0.40 8.38 23.76
CA ASP A 49 -0.61 7.66 22.99
C ASP A 49 0.05 6.69 21.99
N ASP A 50 1.13 7.08 21.33
CA ASP A 50 1.91 6.23 20.45
C ASP A 50 2.58 5.07 21.22
N VAL A 51 3.15 5.34 22.40
CA VAL A 51 3.76 4.31 23.25
C VAL A 51 2.72 3.35 23.82
N VAL A 52 1.58 3.86 24.28
CA VAL A 52 0.49 3.04 24.86
C VAL A 52 -0.24 2.24 23.79
N SER A 53 -0.40 2.79 22.58
CA SER A 53 -1.02 2.12 21.45
C SER A 53 -0.07 1.17 20.70
N GLY A 54 1.22 1.14 21.07
CA GLY A 54 2.24 0.36 20.38
C GLY A 54 2.54 0.88 18.97
N LYS A 55 2.01 2.05 18.58
CA LYS A 55 2.33 2.70 17.32
C LYS A 55 3.80 3.10 17.31
N GLY A 56 4.44 2.86 16.20
CA GLY A 56 5.86 3.13 16.05
C GLY A 56 6.17 4.63 15.97
N LYS A 57 7.43 4.94 16.18
CA LYS A 57 7.97 6.30 16.17
C LYS A 57 7.82 6.94 14.79
N LYS A 58 7.25 8.15 14.70
CA LYS A 58 7.24 8.95 13.47
C LYS A 58 8.67 9.23 13.02
N LEU A 59 8.92 9.11 11.73
CA LEU A 59 10.22 9.44 11.14
C LEU A 59 10.38 10.95 11.10
N THR A 60 11.61 11.41 11.27
CA THR A 60 11.99 12.82 11.24
C THR A 60 13.13 13.01 10.25
N GLY A 61 13.24 14.22 9.67
CA GLY A 61 14.23 14.56 8.64
C GLY A 61 13.60 14.69 7.26
N GLU A 62 14.03 15.68 6.48
CA GLU A 62 13.47 16.02 5.17
C GLU A 62 13.60 14.90 4.13
N GLU A 63 14.48 13.94 4.35
CA GLU A 63 14.64 12.75 3.51
C GLU A 63 13.57 11.68 3.74
N TYR A 64 12.90 11.71 4.93
CA TYR A 64 11.92 10.72 5.34
C TYR A 64 10.52 11.30 5.53
N THR A 65 10.36 12.60 5.65
CA THR A 65 9.05 13.22 5.92
C THR A 65 8.94 14.59 5.25
N THR A 66 7.71 14.95 4.88
CA THR A 66 7.37 16.30 4.39
C THR A 66 6.14 16.81 5.14
N GLU A 67 5.69 18.03 4.82
CA GLU A 67 4.42 18.57 5.31
C GLU A 67 3.23 17.64 4.97
N TYR A 68 3.28 16.93 3.82
CA TYR A 68 2.17 16.16 3.26
C TYR A 68 2.28 14.65 3.42
N THR A 69 3.39 14.13 3.90
CA THR A 69 3.59 12.70 4.15
C THR A 69 4.48 12.50 5.36
N LYS A 70 4.03 11.66 6.29
CA LYS A 70 4.64 11.47 7.61
C LYS A 70 4.81 9.98 7.92
N PRO A 71 5.75 9.30 7.24
CA PRO A 71 6.03 7.91 7.52
C PRO A 71 6.42 7.67 8.99
N TYR A 72 6.13 6.48 9.46
CA TYR A 72 6.42 6.04 10.82
C TYR A 72 7.05 4.64 10.82
N LEU A 73 7.73 4.28 11.90
CA LEU A 73 8.14 2.89 12.11
C LEU A 73 6.92 2.11 12.62
N PRO A 74 6.47 1.04 11.95
CA PRO A 74 5.25 0.31 12.37
C PRO A 74 5.35 -0.32 13.76
N GLY A 75 6.56 -0.62 14.24
CA GLY A 75 6.81 -1.19 15.55
C GLY A 75 8.21 -0.85 16.07
N SER A 76 8.48 -1.15 17.33
CA SER A 76 9.77 -0.85 17.98
C SER A 76 10.95 -1.65 17.43
N ASP A 77 10.69 -2.74 16.73
CA ASP A 77 11.68 -3.59 16.07
C ASP A 77 11.96 -3.19 14.61
N PHE A 78 11.26 -2.15 14.11
CA PHE A 78 11.49 -1.63 12.77
C PHE A 78 12.62 -0.60 12.74
N SER A 79 13.31 -0.57 11.61
CA SER A 79 14.31 0.45 11.28
C SER A 79 14.22 0.83 9.80
N VAL A 80 14.65 2.05 9.47
CA VAL A 80 14.79 2.46 8.06
C VAL A 80 15.93 1.67 7.44
N LEU A 81 15.71 1.16 6.23
CA LEU A 81 16.76 0.51 5.45
C LEU A 81 17.72 1.57 4.91
N GLU A 82 19.02 1.42 5.22
CA GLU A 82 20.07 2.35 4.82
C GLU A 82 20.04 2.64 3.31
N GLY A 83 20.22 3.91 2.95
CA GLY A 83 20.23 4.37 1.56
C GLY A 83 18.86 4.56 0.93
N THR A 84 17.75 4.33 1.67
CA THR A 84 16.40 4.56 1.17
C THR A 84 15.78 5.82 1.76
N THR A 85 15.06 6.58 0.93
CA THR A 85 14.43 7.86 1.26
C THR A 85 13.09 7.96 0.54
N LEU A 86 12.29 9.00 0.83
CA LEU A 86 11.06 9.28 0.06
C LEU A 86 11.32 9.44 -1.45
N ALA A 87 12.49 9.97 -1.82
CA ALA A 87 12.82 10.24 -3.22
C ALA A 87 13.10 8.98 -4.03
N ASN A 88 13.64 7.92 -3.40
CA ASN A 88 14.01 6.68 -4.09
C ASN A 88 13.23 5.44 -3.64
N GLY A 89 12.16 5.63 -2.84
CA GLY A 89 11.36 4.55 -2.28
C GLY A 89 11.82 4.18 -0.87
N LEU A 90 11.26 4.86 0.14
CA LEU A 90 11.56 4.64 1.55
C LEU A 90 11.18 3.22 1.98
N VAL A 91 12.14 2.50 2.53
CA VAL A 91 11.95 1.12 3.02
C VAL A 91 12.18 1.06 4.52
N VAL A 92 11.29 0.36 5.22
CA VAL A 92 11.49 -0.04 6.61
C VAL A 92 11.62 -1.56 6.70
N ARG A 93 12.43 -2.02 7.65
CA ARG A 93 12.71 -3.44 7.88
C ARG A 93 12.40 -3.78 9.34
N ASP A 94 11.69 -4.89 9.57
CA ASP A 94 11.43 -5.41 10.92
C ASP A 94 12.62 -6.22 11.46
N GLY A 95 12.56 -6.58 12.74
CA GLY A 95 13.63 -7.32 13.44
C GLY A 95 13.91 -8.72 12.90
N VAL A 96 13.01 -9.30 12.10
CA VAL A 96 13.20 -10.61 11.45
C VAL A 96 13.54 -10.48 9.97
N GLY A 97 13.65 -9.26 9.45
CA GLY A 97 14.15 -8.94 8.11
C GLY A 97 13.07 -8.85 7.01
N ASN A 98 11.79 -8.71 7.36
CA ASN A 98 10.78 -8.34 6.38
C ASN A 98 10.92 -6.87 6.00
N GLU A 99 10.70 -6.54 4.74
CA GLU A 99 10.88 -5.20 4.19
C GLU A 99 9.55 -4.67 3.63
N TYR A 100 9.27 -3.40 3.95
CA TYR A 100 8.04 -2.72 3.53
C TYR A 100 8.39 -1.34 2.97
N VAL A 101 7.75 -0.97 1.88
CA VAL A 101 7.96 0.30 1.18
C VAL A 101 6.83 1.27 1.51
N TRP A 102 7.19 2.51 1.80
CA TRP A 102 6.21 3.58 1.98
C TRP A 102 5.61 3.99 0.64
N VAL A 103 4.31 3.84 0.50
CA VAL A 103 3.50 4.37 -0.59
C VAL A 103 3.02 5.76 -0.19
N GLU A 104 3.58 6.81 -0.80
CA GLU A 104 3.20 8.19 -0.51
C GLU A 104 1.88 8.54 -1.17
N VAL A 105 0.95 9.06 -0.37
CA VAL A 105 -0.33 9.64 -0.77
C VAL A 105 -0.43 11.01 -0.12
N PRO A 106 0.04 12.08 -0.77
CA PRO A 106 0.23 13.38 -0.12
C PRO A 106 -1.09 13.96 0.37
N THR A 107 -1.16 14.37 1.63
CA THR A 107 -2.39 14.94 2.24
C THR A 107 -2.88 16.19 1.53
N SER A 108 -2.02 16.87 0.75
CA SER A 108 -2.42 18.01 -0.09
C SER A 108 -3.52 17.69 -1.11
N ILE A 109 -3.75 16.42 -1.45
CA ILE A 109 -4.86 16.02 -2.34
C ILE A 109 -6.22 16.40 -1.76
N TYR A 110 -6.36 16.41 -0.44
CA TYR A 110 -7.62 16.76 0.23
C TYR A 110 -7.95 18.25 0.13
N ASP A 111 -6.95 19.10 -0.09
CA ASP A 111 -7.11 20.55 -0.30
C ASP A 111 -7.19 20.94 -1.78
N ASN A 112 -7.02 20.00 -2.70
CA ASN A 112 -7.02 20.25 -4.12
C ASN A 112 -8.41 20.03 -4.72
N GLU A 113 -8.97 21.07 -5.33
CA GLU A 113 -10.31 21.07 -5.95
C GLU A 113 -10.49 19.99 -7.03
N THR A 114 -9.41 19.58 -7.70
CA THR A 114 -9.44 18.48 -8.67
C THR A 114 -9.88 17.17 -8.04
N TYR A 115 -9.55 16.95 -6.78
CA TYR A 115 -9.81 15.69 -6.09
C TYR A 115 -10.92 15.76 -5.05
N ASN A 116 -11.26 16.96 -4.56
CA ASN A 116 -12.22 17.13 -3.47
C ASN A 116 -13.56 17.77 -3.89
N THR A 117 -13.79 18.00 -5.19
CA THR A 117 -15.05 18.59 -5.67
C THR A 117 -15.85 17.61 -6.52
N GLU A 118 -17.13 17.47 -6.19
CA GLU A 118 -18.11 16.75 -6.99
C GLU A 118 -19.05 17.79 -7.65
N THR A 119 -19.14 17.75 -8.98
CA THR A 119 -19.82 18.78 -9.79
C THR A 119 -21.29 18.98 -9.42
N GLU A 120 -21.96 17.96 -8.90
CA GLU A 120 -23.39 18.02 -8.56
C GLU A 120 -23.67 18.00 -7.04
N ALA A 121 -22.75 17.50 -6.23
CA ALA A 121 -22.96 17.31 -4.78
C ALA A 121 -22.10 18.24 -3.89
N GLY A 122 -21.25 19.07 -4.49
CA GLY A 122 -20.45 20.07 -3.78
C GLY A 122 -19.16 19.52 -3.15
N ASP A 123 -18.75 20.17 -2.06
CA ASP A 123 -17.47 19.94 -1.40
C ASP A 123 -17.35 18.55 -0.77
N LYS A 124 -16.33 17.79 -1.18
CA LYS A 124 -15.96 16.49 -0.63
C LYS A 124 -14.66 16.56 0.20
N LYS A 125 -14.19 17.77 0.51
CA LYS A 125 -13.02 17.95 1.38
C LYS A 125 -13.30 17.36 2.77
N PRO A 126 -12.50 16.39 3.24
CA PRO A 126 -12.66 15.89 4.60
C PRO A 126 -12.15 16.94 5.61
N ALA A 127 -12.95 17.25 6.63
CA ALA A 127 -12.53 18.14 7.72
C ALA A 127 -11.86 17.35 8.86
N LYS A 128 -12.08 16.05 8.91
CA LYS A 128 -11.56 15.15 9.95
C LYS A 128 -11.51 13.70 9.45
N LYS A 129 -10.72 12.87 10.12
CA LYS A 129 -10.50 11.47 9.76
C LYS A 129 -11.74 10.56 9.82
N GLU A 130 -12.78 10.96 10.55
CA GLU A 130 -14.02 10.20 10.63
C GLU A 130 -14.90 10.32 9.38
N GLU A 131 -14.64 11.30 8.51
CA GLU A 131 -15.34 11.48 7.22
C GLU A 131 -14.74 10.57 6.14
N THR A 132 -14.75 9.26 6.41
CA THR A 132 -14.09 8.24 5.58
C THR A 132 -14.66 8.13 4.17
N ASP A 133 -15.93 8.47 3.97
CA ASP A 133 -16.57 8.58 2.66
C ASP A 133 -15.94 9.68 1.79
N LYS A 134 -15.65 10.84 2.37
CA LYS A 134 -14.97 11.94 1.68
C LYS A 134 -13.50 11.62 1.42
N ILE A 135 -12.82 10.97 2.38
CA ILE A 135 -11.45 10.50 2.22
C ILE A 135 -11.39 9.53 1.04
N GLU A 136 -12.23 8.50 1.04
CA GLU A 136 -12.29 7.51 -0.05
C GLU A 136 -12.57 8.17 -1.41
N TYR A 137 -13.49 9.15 -1.45
CA TYR A 137 -13.77 9.92 -2.66
C TYR A 137 -12.51 10.61 -3.21
N CYS A 138 -11.79 11.36 -2.38
CA CYS A 138 -10.57 12.06 -2.79
C CYS A 138 -9.49 11.08 -3.28
N LEU A 139 -9.29 9.97 -2.58
CA LEU A 139 -8.34 8.93 -2.97
C LEU A 139 -8.69 8.30 -4.32
N LYS A 140 -9.96 7.98 -4.54
CA LYS A 140 -10.45 7.44 -5.83
C LYS A 140 -10.26 8.44 -6.97
N LYS A 141 -10.47 9.73 -6.71
CA LYS A 141 -10.19 10.79 -7.71
C LYS A 141 -8.70 10.91 -8.00
N TYR A 142 -7.86 10.87 -6.97
CA TYR A 142 -6.39 10.94 -7.13
C TYR A 142 -5.83 9.77 -7.93
N ALA A 143 -6.35 8.56 -7.73
CA ALA A 143 -5.93 7.36 -8.44
C ALA A 143 -6.86 6.97 -9.61
N SER A 144 -7.62 7.93 -10.16
CA SER A 144 -8.69 7.66 -11.15
C SER A 144 -8.20 7.03 -12.45
N GLU A 145 -6.95 7.24 -12.84
CA GLU A 145 -6.31 6.61 -14.00
C GLU A 145 -6.27 5.07 -13.90
N TYR A 146 -6.28 4.55 -12.67
CA TYR A 146 -6.22 3.12 -12.39
C TYR A 146 -7.58 2.51 -12.03
N SER A 147 -8.62 3.34 -11.85
CA SER A 147 -9.96 2.85 -11.51
C SER A 147 -10.61 2.11 -12.69
N LYS A 148 -11.45 1.13 -12.41
CA LYS A 148 -12.20 0.39 -13.44
C LYS A 148 -13.63 0.16 -13.00
N SER A 149 -14.59 0.45 -13.88
CA SER A 149 -16.01 0.20 -13.63
C SER A 149 -16.28 -1.29 -13.38
N GLY A 150 -17.16 -1.58 -12.43
CA GLY A 150 -17.52 -2.94 -12.06
C GLY A 150 -16.64 -3.57 -10.98
N PHE A 151 -15.66 -2.81 -10.47
CA PHE A 151 -14.78 -3.24 -9.38
C PHE A 151 -14.82 -2.19 -8.26
N SER A 152 -14.85 -2.63 -7.01
CA SER A 152 -14.90 -1.72 -5.86
C SER A 152 -14.48 -2.41 -4.56
N ASP A 153 -14.11 -1.59 -3.57
CA ASP A 153 -13.89 -2.01 -2.19
C ASP A 153 -15.22 -2.01 -1.42
N GLU A 154 -16.14 -2.85 -1.88
CA GLU A 154 -17.41 -3.12 -1.22
C GLU A 154 -17.47 -4.55 -0.72
N TYR A 155 -18.13 -4.74 0.42
CA TYR A 155 -18.29 -6.07 0.99
C TYR A 155 -19.04 -7.00 0.05
N ILE A 156 -18.41 -8.10 -0.29
CA ILE A 156 -19.06 -9.23 -0.98
C ILE A 156 -19.20 -10.36 0.02
N LYS A 157 -20.42 -10.85 0.17
CA LYS A 157 -20.71 -11.94 1.09
C LYS A 157 -19.97 -13.21 0.65
N ASP A 158 -19.18 -13.75 1.56
CA ASP A 158 -18.47 -15.00 1.42
C ASP A 158 -18.65 -15.78 2.73
N SER A 159 -19.12 -17.02 2.65
CA SER A 159 -19.32 -17.88 3.82
C SER A 159 -18.09 -18.68 4.21
N THR A 160 -16.97 -18.50 3.52
CA THR A 160 -15.72 -19.20 3.81
C THR A 160 -15.22 -18.80 5.21
N PRO A 161 -14.94 -19.75 6.09
CA PRO A 161 -14.40 -19.45 7.41
C PRO A 161 -13.11 -18.62 7.34
N GLY A 162 -13.09 -17.48 8.05
CA GLY A 162 -11.97 -16.54 8.04
C GLY A 162 -12.17 -15.33 7.11
N TRP A 163 -13.22 -15.29 6.30
CA TRP A 163 -13.68 -14.06 5.67
C TRP A 163 -14.33 -13.12 6.70
N PHE A 164 -14.61 -11.89 6.33
CA PHE A 164 -15.33 -10.95 7.20
C PHE A 164 -16.72 -11.50 7.54
N THR A 165 -17.10 -11.39 8.80
CA THR A 165 -18.39 -11.90 9.29
C THR A 165 -19.58 -11.23 8.64
N ASP A 166 -19.44 -9.94 8.32
CA ASP A 166 -20.49 -9.11 7.73
C ASP A 166 -19.89 -7.84 7.08
N LYS A 167 -20.76 -7.02 6.49
CA LYS A 167 -20.42 -5.74 5.89
C LYS A 167 -19.77 -4.79 6.90
N THR A 168 -20.23 -4.79 8.14
CA THR A 168 -19.72 -3.89 9.19
C THR A 168 -18.26 -4.20 9.51
N ALA A 169 -17.91 -5.47 9.61
CA ALA A 169 -16.51 -5.89 9.82
C ALA A 169 -15.60 -5.47 8.66
N TYR A 170 -16.04 -5.63 7.43
CA TYR A 170 -15.32 -5.18 6.24
C TYR A 170 -15.15 -3.65 6.20
N ASP A 171 -16.25 -2.91 6.40
CA ASP A 171 -16.24 -1.45 6.40
C ASP A 171 -15.34 -0.88 7.52
N ASN A 172 -15.35 -1.49 8.70
CA ASN A 172 -14.46 -1.09 9.80
C ASN A 172 -12.99 -1.26 9.43
N ALA A 173 -12.60 -2.37 8.79
CA ALA A 173 -11.24 -2.59 8.32
C ALA A 173 -10.85 -1.55 7.26
N LYS A 174 -11.72 -1.30 6.27
CA LYS A 174 -11.53 -0.28 5.25
C LYS A 174 -11.40 1.12 5.87
N ASN A 175 -12.30 1.48 6.77
CA ASN A 175 -12.27 2.79 7.42
C ASN A 175 -11.02 3.00 8.28
N THR A 176 -10.49 1.95 8.92
CA THR A 176 -9.22 2.01 9.65
C THR A 176 -8.07 2.35 8.70
N MET A 177 -8.00 1.68 7.55
CA MET A 177 -7.01 1.98 6.51
C MET A 177 -7.15 3.42 5.99
N LEU A 178 -8.37 3.86 5.64
CA LEU A 178 -8.62 5.21 5.12
C LEU A 178 -8.19 6.31 6.11
N LYS A 179 -8.50 6.12 7.42
CA LYS A 179 -8.06 7.05 8.48
C LYS A 179 -6.54 7.12 8.60
N SER A 180 -5.86 5.97 8.55
CA SER A 180 -4.40 5.93 8.61
C SER A 180 -3.76 6.64 7.42
N VAL A 181 -4.26 6.41 6.20
CA VAL A 181 -3.78 7.12 5.00
C VAL A 181 -4.00 8.64 5.10
N TYR A 182 -5.16 9.07 5.59
CA TYR A 182 -5.47 10.48 5.80
C TYR A 182 -4.53 11.15 6.81
N GLU A 183 -4.25 10.50 7.93
CA GLU A 183 -3.41 11.04 9.01
C GLU A 183 -1.92 11.07 8.65
N ASN A 184 -1.45 10.03 7.96
CA ASN A 184 -0.02 9.85 7.73
C ASN A 184 0.44 10.25 6.33
N GLY A 185 -0.49 10.46 5.38
CA GLY A 185 -0.15 10.75 3.99
C GLY A 185 0.48 9.54 3.27
N GLY A 186 0.05 8.32 3.61
CA GLY A 186 0.51 7.09 3.00
C GLY A 186 0.29 5.84 3.84
N PHE A 187 0.88 4.74 3.39
CA PHE A 187 0.84 3.42 4.04
C PHE A 187 2.01 2.57 3.55
N TYR A 188 2.27 1.45 4.20
CA TYR A 188 3.32 0.52 3.78
C TYR A 188 2.76 -0.64 2.97
N VAL A 189 3.52 -1.08 1.95
CA VAL A 189 3.30 -2.33 1.23
C VAL A 189 4.52 -3.22 1.35
N GLY A 190 4.35 -4.53 1.33
CA GLY A 190 5.48 -5.45 1.25
C GLY A 190 6.38 -5.07 0.07
N ARG A 191 7.69 -4.93 0.31
CA ARG A 191 8.67 -4.68 -0.75
C ARG A 191 8.61 -5.74 -1.83
N TYR A 192 8.30 -6.95 -1.41
CA TYR A 192 8.18 -8.16 -2.23
C TYR A 192 6.76 -8.74 -2.10
N GLU A 193 6.38 -9.56 -3.07
CA GLU A 193 5.25 -10.47 -2.92
C GLU A 193 5.40 -11.29 -1.63
N ALA A 194 4.32 -11.71 -1.03
CA ALA A 194 4.37 -12.60 0.13
C ALA A 194 5.09 -13.90 -0.23
N GLY A 195 6.12 -14.23 0.52
CA GLY A 195 6.99 -15.37 0.27
C GLY A 195 7.00 -16.38 1.40
N ILE A 196 7.45 -17.58 1.09
CA ILE A 196 7.73 -18.68 2.01
C ILE A 196 9.03 -19.40 1.62
N SER A 197 9.61 -20.15 2.54
CA SER A 197 10.87 -20.89 2.30
C SER A 197 10.72 -22.03 1.29
N GLU A 198 9.57 -22.69 1.27
CA GLU A 198 9.27 -23.83 0.41
C GLU A 198 7.93 -23.63 -0.32
N SER A 199 7.91 -23.92 -1.63
CA SER A 199 6.70 -23.83 -2.44
C SER A 199 5.57 -24.68 -1.91
N ARG A 200 4.38 -24.16 -1.99
CA ARG A 200 3.16 -24.95 -1.87
C ARG A 200 2.82 -25.64 -3.21
N THR A 201 2.14 -26.74 -3.12
CA THR A 201 1.68 -27.51 -4.29
C THR A 201 0.17 -27.77 -4.26
N SER A 202 -0.51 -27.37 -3.18
CA SER A 202 -1.96 -27.57 -3.00
C SER A 202 -2.49 -26.54 -1.99
N LYS A 203 -3.79 -26.17 -2.14
CA LYS A 203 -4.50 -25.33 -1.16
C LYS A 203 -4.82 -26.06 0.14
N GLU A 204 -4.85 -27.38 0.12
CA GLU A 204 -5.09 -28.22 1.30
C GLU A 204 -3.85 -28.35 2.19
N THR A 205 -2.67 -27.95 1.71
CA THR A 205 -1.46 -27.88 2.55
C THR A 205 -1.72 -26.92 3.71
N GLU A 206 -1.45 -27.37 4.92
CA GLU A 206 -1.69 -26.58 6.12
C GLU A 206 -0.99 -25.23 6.07
N LEU A 207 -1.67 -24.17 6.54
CA LEU A 207 -1.16 -22.79 6.54
C LEU A 207 -0.36 -22.53 7.84
N THR A 208 0.74 -23.23 8.01
CA THR A 208 1.61 -23.12 9.20
C THR A 208 2.62 -21.98 9.09
N ALA A 209 3.10 -21.71 7.88
CA ALA A 209 4.12 -20.68 7.66
C ALA A 209 3.51 -19.28 7.64
N THR A 210 4.03 -18.37 8.46
CA THR A 210 3.75 -16.94 8.34
C THR A 210 4.41 -16.41 7.07
N PRO A 211 3.70 -15.62 6.25
CA PRO A 211 4.29 -15.03 5.05
C PRO A 211 5.40 -14.04 5.43
N VAL A 212 6.40 -13.94 4.57
CA VAL A 212 7.50 -12.98 4.71
C VAL A 212 7.56 -12.05 3.50
N SER A 213 7.98 -10.80 3.70
CA SER A 213 8.32 -9.87 2.63
C SER A 213 9.84 -9.77 2.54
N LYS A 214 10.46 -10.76 1.87
CA LYS A 214 11.92 -10.91 1.73
C LYS A 214 12.27 -11.28 0.30
N PRO A 215 13.50 -10.96 -0.17
CA PRO A 215 13.94 -11.40 -1.48
C PRO A 215 14.25 -12.91 -1.49
N ASN A 216 14.22 -13.49 -2.67
CA ASN A 216 14.61 -14.87 -2.95
C ASN A 216 13.79 -15.95 -2.24
N MET A 217 12.56 -15.63 -1.89
CA MET A 217 11.59 -16.58 -1.33
C MET A 217 10.71 -17.17 -2.45
N CYS A 218 10.19 -18.36 -2.24
CA CYS A 218 9.13 -18.86 -3.13
C CYS A 218 7.86 -18.00 -2.92
N PRO A 219 7.22 -17.49 -3.98
CA PRO A 219 5.92 -16.81 -3.84
C PRO A 219 4.91 -17.69 -3.12
N TYR A 220 4.12 -17.11 -2.22
CA TYR A 220 3.13 -17.84 -1.43
C TYR A 220 1.87 -18.07 -2.28
N THR A 221 1.92 -19.07 -3.13
CA THR A 221 0.86 -19.47 -4.06
C THR A 221 0.02 -20.63 -3.55
N TYR A 222 -0.87 -21.18 -4.38
CA TYR A 222 -1.84 -22.22 -4.02
C TYR A 222 -2.70 -21.85 -2.81
N ILE A 223 -3.15 -20.61 -2.75
CA ILE A 223 -4.01 -20.09 -1.68
C ILE A 223 -5.26 -19.43 -2.25
N THR A 224 -6.37 -19.53 -1.52
CA THR A 224 -7.57 -18.75 -1.81
C THR A 224 -7.44 -17.32 -1.27
N ARG A 225 -8.30 -16.40 -1.73
CA ARG A 225 -8.36 -15.03 -1.20
C ARG A 225 -8.52 -15.00 0.32
N THR A 226 -9.42 -15.82 0.86
CA THR A 226 -9.68 -15.86 2.31
C THR A 226 -8.47 -16.37 3.09
N GLN A 227 -7.75 -17.37 2.55
CA GLN A 227 -6.49 -17.82 3.15
C GLN A 227 -5.42 -16.73 3.11
N ALA A 228 -5.30 -16.00 1.99
CA ALA A 228 -4.38 -14.86 1.86
C ALA A 228 -4.68 -13.77 2.89
N LYS A 229 -5.97 -13.42 3.09
CA LYS A 229 -6.42 -12.49 4.12
C LYS A 229 -5.98 -12.93 5.53
N GLN A 230 -6.27 -14.17 5.90
CA GLN A 230 -5.90 -14.71 7.21
C GLN A 230 -4.39 -14.70 7.44
N LEU A 231 -3.61 -14.98 6.42
CA LEU A 231 -2.15 -14.97 6.49
C LEU A 231 -1.60 -13.54 6.58
N ALA A 232 -2.13 -12.60 5.80
CA ALA A 232 -1.74 -11.20 5.88
C ALA A 232 -1.98 -10.61 7.28
N GLU A 233 -3.10 -10.95 7.92
CA GLU A 233 -3.44 -10.51 9.28
C GLU A 233 -2.55 -11.12 10.37
N LYS A 234 -1.90 -12.27 10.12
CA LYS A 234 -0.96 -12.91 11.05
C LYS A 234 0.41 -12.21 11.13
N VAL A 235 0.73 -11.33 10.19
CA VAL A 235 2.01 -10.61 10.18
C VAL A 235 2.04 -9.55 11.28
N ASN A 236 0.89 -9.14 11.81
CA ASN A 236 0.78 -8.14 12.86
C ASN A 236 1.51 -8.57 14.14
N SER A 237 2.42 -7.73 14.61
CA SER A 237 3.19 -7.91 15.84
C SER A 237 2.93 -6.81 16.89
N GLY A 238 1.84 -6.02 16.76
CA GLY A 238 1.43 -5.08 17.82
C GLY A 238 1.03 -3.70 17.36
N GLY A 239 1.82 -2.76 17.06
CA GLY A 239 1.47 -1.35 16.94
C GLY A 239 0.84 -0.90 15.60
N TYR A 240 0.60 -1.79 14.67
CA TYR A 240 0.05 -1.51 13.34
C TYR A 240 -0.95 -2.59 12.91
N THR A 241 -1.77 -2.26 11.92
CA THR A 241 -2.65 -3.24 11.28
C THR A 241 -1.94 -3.82 10.05
N SER A 242 -1.78 -5.14 10.00
CA SER A 242 -1.40 -5.85 8.78
C SER A 242 -2.63 -6.43 8.09
N SER A 243 -2.67 -6.37 6.77
CA SER A 243 -3.84 -6.76 5.99
C SER A 243 -3.46 -7.20 4.58
N LEU A 244 -4.40 -7.87 3.93
CA LEU A 244 -4.45 -7.95 2.49
C LEU A 244 -4.81 -6.56 1.93
N MET A 245 -4.27 -6.17 0.77
CA MET A 245 -4.52 -4.85 0.19
C MET A 245 -5.98 -4.68 -0.24
N PHE A 246 -6.54 -3.49 -0.01
CA PHE A 246 -7.76 -3.04 -0.69
C PHE A 246 -7.45 -2.66 -2.14
N GLY A 247 -8.45 -2.67 -3.02
CA GLY A 247 -8.28 -2.26 -4.42
C GLY A 247 -7.78 -0.83 -4.55
N ILE A 248 -8.30 0.09 -3.72
CA ILE A 248 -7.83 1.48 -3.68
C ILE A 248 -6.34 1.58 -3.28
N GLN A 249 -5.83 0.73 -2.38
CA GLN A 249 -4.41 0.73 -2.03
C GLN A 249 -3.54 0.29 -3.20
N TRP A 250 -3.99 -0.68 -4.01
CA TRP A 250 -3.30 -1.04 -5.25
C TRP A 250 -3.25 0.14 -6.23
N ASP A 251 -4.37 0.80 -6.46
CA ASP A 251 -4.43 1.95 -7.36
C ASP A 251 -3.56 3.12 -6.86
N LEU A 252 -3.53 3.37 -5.55
CA LEU A 252 -2.63 4.35 -4.93
C LEU A 252 -1.15 3.97 -5.03
N MET A 253 -0.81 2.69 -4.94
CA MET A 253 0.55 2.19 -5.16
C MET A 253 1.00 2.45 -6.59
N LEU A 254 0.15 2.24 -7.58
CA LEU A 254 0.46 2.56 -8.98
C LEU A 254 0.60 4.07 -9.19
N ALA A 255 -0.26 4.89 -8.59
CA ALA A 255 -0.14 6.35 -8.62
C ALA A 255 1.19 6.83 -8.00
N HIS A 256 1.64 6.20 -6.91
CA HIS A 256 2.95 6.46 -6.32
C HIS A 256 4.10 6.09 -7.28
N ILE A 257 4.05 4.92 -7.89
CA ILE A 257 5.05 4.47 -8.88
C ILE A 257 5.09 5.42 -10.09
N GLN A 258 3.94 5.89 -10.57
CA GLN A 258 3.86 6.90 -11.64
C GLN A 258 4.49 8.22 -11.20
N ASN A 259 4.02 8.79 -10.09
CA ASN A 259 4.33 10.16 -9.69
C ASN A 259 5.75 10.31 -9.13
N LYS A 260 6.26 9.32 -8.42
CA LYS A 260 7.60 9.34 -7.80
C LYS A 260 8.62 8.52 -8.60
N GLY A 261 8.21 7.39 -9.15
CA GLY A 261 9.08 6.51 -9.93
C GLY A 261 9.22 6.92 -11.40
N GLY A 262 8.42 7.89 -11.87
CA GLY A 262 8.47 8.36 -13.26
C GLY A 262 8.06 7.30 -14.27
N VAL A 263 7.31 6.30 -13.88
CA VAL A 263 6.79 5.27 -14.79
C VAL A 263 5.57 5.83 -15.50
N ASP A 264 5.59 5.76 -16.85
CA ASP A 264 4.47 6.24 -17.66
C ASP A 264 3.17 5.48 -17.34
N VAL A 265 2.06 6.20 -17.27
CA VAL A 265 0.73 5.64 -17.00
C VAL A 265 0.38 4.55 -18.01
N THR A 266 0.74 4.71 -19.29
CA THR A 266 0.49 3.70 -20.33
C THR A 266 1.26 2.41 -20.08
N THR A 267 2.47 2.49 -19.49
CA THR A 267 3.21 1.30 -19.06
C THR A 267 2.48 0.55 -17.96
N LEU A 268 1.84 1.27 -17.03
CA LEU A 268 1.12 0.66 -15.91
C LEU A 268 -0.28 0.15 -16.30
N THR A 269 -0.90 0.74 -17.36
CA THR A 269 -2.32 0.46 -17.70
C THR A 269 -2.50 -0.33 -18.98
N ASN A 270 -1.59 -0.22 -19.97
CA ASN A 270 -1.78 -0.80 -21.28
C ASN A 270 -0.80 -1.93 -21.57
N ASP A 271 0.48 -1.79 -21.22
CA ASP A 271 1.48 -2.83 -21.47
C ASP A 271 2.63 -2.75 -20.47
N SER A 272 2.64 -3.65 -19.52
CA SER A 272 3.66 -3.77 -18.47
C SER A 272 4.78 -4.76 -18.80
N THR A 273 4.85 -5.29 -20.02
CA THR A 273 5.82 -6.32 -20.44
C THR A 273 7.26 -5.96 -20.07
N ASN A 274 7.64 -4.69 -20.16
CA ASN A 274 9.01 -4.24 -19.92
C ASN A 274 9.38 -4.01 -18.45
N ILE A 275 8.41 -4.06 -17.54
CA ILE A 275 8.64 -3.78 -16.11
C ILE A 275 8.36 -4.97 -15.19
N GLY A 276 7.94 -6.10 -15.73
CA GLY A 276 7.56 -7.28 -14.96
C GLY A 276 8.02 -8.59 -15.57
N ASN A 277 7.74 -9.69 -14.88
CA ASN A 277 8.00 -11.04 -15.35
C ASN A 277 6.74 -11.61 -16.01
N TYR A 278 6.69 -11.58 -17.33
CA TYR A 278 5.56 -12.01 -18.16
C TYR A 278 5.93 -13.14 -19.13
N TYR A 279 4.94 -13.83 -19.67
CA TYR A 279 5.12 -14.88 -20.66
C TYR A 279 5.84 -14.38 -21.92
N ASN A 280 5.45 -13.22 -22.43
CA ASN A 280 5.88 -12.67 -23.72
C ASN A 280 7.18 -11.85 -23.69
N ASN A 281 7.83 -11.67 -22.53
CA ASN A 281 9.09 -10.94 -22.46
C ASN A 281 10.33 -11.85 -22.39
N LYS A 282 11.48 -11.22 -22.59
CA LYS A 282 12.81 -11.83 -22.43
C LYS A 282 13.57 -11.05 -21.38
N TRP A 283 14.30 -11.76 -20.55
CA TRP A 283 15.07 -11.16 -19.46
C TRP A 283 16.26 -12.04 -19.05
N ASN A 284 17.20 -11.44 -18.31
CA ASN A 284 18.35 -12.11 -17.75
C ASN A 284 18.43 -11.83 -16.26
N VAL A 285 18.24 -12.83 -15.43
CA VAL A 285 18.40 -12.77 -13.96
C VAL A 285 19.78 -13.26 -13.61
N THR A 286 20.61 -12.35 -13.10
CA THR A 286 22.00 -12.60 -12.69
C THR A 286 22.17 -12.79 -11.18
N ASN A 287 21.13 -12.54 -10.39
CA ASN A 287 21.13 -12.76 -8.95
C ASN A 287 21.26 -14.27 -8.64
N ASP A 288 22.42 -14.67 -8.14
CA ASP A 288 22.77 -16.06 -7.84
C ASP A 288 21.99 -16.66 -6.65
N LYS A 289 21.33 -15.82 -5.86
CA LYS A 289 20.45 -16.24 -4.75
C LYS A 289 19.01 -16.50 -5.20
N ALA A 290 18.63 -15.94 -6.34
CA ALA A 290 17.32 -16.15 -6.92
C ALA A 290 17.19 -17.57 -7.49
N LYS A 291 15.95 -18.03 -7.60
CA LYS A 291 15.61 -19.29 -8.25
C LYS A 291 14.48 -19.07 -9.26
N TYR A 292 14.39 -19.99 -10.20
CA TYR A 292 13.34 -20.01 -11.20
C TYR A 292 12.69 -21.40 -11.30
N ASN A 293 11.47 -21.43 -11.77
CA ASN A 293 10.68 -22.63 -11.97
C ASN A 293 10.03 -22.57 -13.36
N GLU A 294 10.36 -23.54 -14.23
CA GLU A 294 9.89 -23.59 -15.61
C GLU A 294 8.64 -24.47 -15.80
N ASP A 295 8.40 -25.42 -14.91
CA ASP A 295 7.41 -26.49 -15.11
C ASP A 295 6.47 -26.70 -13.91
N GLY A 296 6.58 -25.86 -12.89
CA GLY A 296 5.77 -25.98 -11.67
C GLY A 296 6.22 -27.08 -10.72
N THR A 297 7.33 -27.79 -11.02
CA THR A 297 7.76 -28.95 -10.23
C THR A 297 9.04 -28.68 -9.42
N GLU A 298 10.08 -28.11 -10.04
CA GLU A 298 11.37 -27.97 -9.43
C GLU A 298 11.93 -26.53 -9.52
N TRP A 299 12.47 -26.03 -8.41
CA TRP A 299 13.19 -24.76 -8.36
C TRP A 299 14.66 -24.97 -8.70
N LYS A 300 15.12 -24.25 -9.74
CA LYS A 300 16.51 -24.23 -10.21
C LYS A 300 17.18 -22.91 -9.80
N ASN A 301 18.49 -22.94 -9.56
CA ASN A 301 19.23 -21.74 -9.19
C ASN A 301 19.51 -20.85 -10.41
N CYS A 302 19.43 -19.54 -10.23
CA CYS A 302 19.96 -18.55 -11.17
C CYS A 302 21.52 -18.56 -11.11
N PRO A 303 22.23 -18.01 -12.11
CA PRO A 303 21.72 -17.16 -13.17
C PRO A 303 20.92 -17.91 -14.24
N TYR A 304 19.91 -17.25 -14.80
CA TYR A 304 19.09 -17.78 -15.89
C TYR A 304 18.70 -16.69 -16.88
N GLN A 305 18.78 -17.00 -18.16
CA GLN A 305 18.38 -16.12 -19.24
C GLN A 305 17.17 -16.70 -19.97
N LYS A 306 16.04 -16.02 -19.89
CA LYS A 306 14.84 -16.31 -20.65
C LYS A 306 14.95 -15.74 -22.05
N THR A 307 15.04 -16.60 -23.07
CA THR A 307 15.24 -16.22 -24.48
C THR A 307 14.01 -16.44 -25.35
N THR A 308 13.04 -17.18 -24.88
CA THR A 308 11.79 -17.53 -25.58
C THR A 308 10.57 -17.10 -24.80
N GLU A 309 9.45 -16.98 -25.47
CA GLU A 309 8.15 -16.75 -24.83
C GLU A 309 7.73 -18.03 -24.10
N THR A 310 7.75 -17.93 -22.77
CA THR A 310 7.37 -19.04 -21.86
C THR A 310 7.09 -18.47 -20.46
N GLY A 311 6.20 -19.12 -19.72
CA GLY A 311 5.95 -18.77 -18.32
C GLY A 311 7.09 -19.33 -17.43
N ILE A 312 7.80 -18.45 -16.77
CA ILE A 312 8.86 -18.80 -15.81
C ILE A 312 8.54 -18.11 -14.49
N LEU A 313 8.22 -18.86 -13.46
CA LEU A 313 8.03 -18.32 -12.14
C LEU A 313 9.38 -18.04 -11.50
N LEU A 314 9.54 -16.84 -10.90
CA LEU A 314 10.73 -16.42 -10.18
C LEU A 314 10.47 -16.38 -8.68
N THR A 315 11.52 -16.55 -7.89
CA THR A 315 11.50 -16.18 -6.47
C THR A 315 11.32 -14.67 -6.34
N THR A 316 10.72 -14.22 -5.23
CA THR A 316 10.43 -12.81 -4.94
C THR A 316 11.67 -11.94 -5.06
N GLY A 317 11.55 -10.79 -5.72
CA GLY A 317 12.66 -9.85 -5.86
C GLY A 317 13.87 -10.40 -6.63
N ALA A 318 13.66 -11.28 -7.59
CA ALA A 318 14.73 -11.93 -8.34
C ALA A 318 15.57 -10.95 -9.18
N SER A 319 15.01 -9.85 -9.63
CA SER A 319 15.67 -8.87 -10.50
C SER A 319 15.28 -7.42 -10.18
N GLU A 320 16.28 -6.57 -10.09
CA GLU A 320 16.10 -5.10 -9.97
C GLU A 320 15.33 -4.49 -11.16
N THR A 321 15.34 -5.14 -12.33
CA THR A 321 14.57 -4.71 -13.50
C THR A 321 13.07 -4.66 -13.22
N PHE A 322 12.60 -5.54 -12.35
CA PHE A 322 11.19 -5.66 -11.96
C PHE A 322 10.83 -4.82 -10.72
N ALA A 323 11.75 -3.99 -10.25
CA ALA A 323 11.52 -3.05 -9.14
C ALA A 323 11.20 -1.65 -9.64
N LYS A 324 10.19 -1.02 -9.04
CA LYS A 324 9.86 0.40 -9.20
C LYS A 324 9.65 1.02 -7.83
N MET A 325 10.37 2.10 -7.51
CA MET A 325 10.32 2.72 -6.18
C MET A 325 10.59 1.71 -5.04
N ASN A 326 11.52 0.79 -5.22
CA ASN A 326 11.81 -0.31 -4.30
C ASN A 326 10.66 -1.34 -4.12
N ILE A 327 9.56 -1.27 -4.87
CA ILE A 327 8.51 -2.28 -4.89
C ILE A 327 8.78 -3.22 -6.05
N TYR A 328 8.97 -4.51 -5.74
CA TYR A 328 9.27 -5.55 -6.72
C TYR A 328 8.00 -6.25 -7.19
N ASP A 329 8.05 -6.75 -8.42
CA ASP A 329 7.08 -7.69 -8.97
C ASP A 329 5.60 -7.20 -8.92
N VAL A 330 5.38 -5.86 -9.04
CA VAL A 330 4.02 -5.28 -9.15
C VAL A 330 3.35 -5.65 -10.47
N ALA A 331 4.17 -6.08 -11.43
CA ALA A 331 3.77 -6.46 -12.77
C ALA A 331 4.30 -7.87 -13.08
N GLY A 332 3.40 -8.80 -13.39
CA GLY A 332 3.75 -10.18 -13.69
C GLY A 332 4.18 -10.99 -12.46
N ASN A 333 4.95 -12.01 -12.66
CA ASN A 333 5.38 -13.04 -11.70
C ASN A 333 4.20 -13.82 -11.11
N VAL A 334 3.50 -13.32 -10.08
CA VAL A 334 2.22 -13.87 -9.65
C VAL A 334 1.14 -12.80 -9.57
N PHE A 335 -0.09 -13.16 -9.89
CA PHE A 335 -1.24 -12.35 -9.52
C PHE A 335 -1.33 -12.21 -8.00
N GLU A 336 -1.81 -11.08 -7.54
CA GLU A 336 -1.93 -10.81 -6.11
C GLU A 336 -3.39 -10.59 -5.69
N TRP A 337 -3.89 -11.46 -4.78
CA TRP A 337 -5.21 -11.31 -4.18
C TRP A 337 -5.35 -9.95 -3.49
N THR A 338 -6.53 -9.36 -3.63
CA THR A 338 -6.94 -8.14 -2.92
C THR A 338 -8.27 -8.33 -2.20
N LEU A 339 -8.63 -7.37 -1.34
CA LEU A 339 -9.95 -7.27 -0.73
C LEU A 339 -10.99 -6.66 -1.69
N GLU A 340 -10.57 -6.21 -2.88
CA GLU A 340 -11.44 -5.69 -3.93
C GLU A 340 -12.44 -6.75 -4.38
N GLY A 341 -13.64 -6.31 -4.73
CA GLY A 341 -14.68 -7.16 -5.24
C GLY A 341 -15.13 -6.79 -6.66
N SER A 342 -15.55 -7.78 -7.44
CA SER A 342 -16.23 -7.56 -8.71
C SER A 342 -17.74 -7.52 -8.51
N GLN A 343 -18.37 -6.40 -8.87
CA GLN A 343 -19.82 -6.19 -8.78
C GLN A 343 -20.59 -6.88 -9.92
N ASN A 344 -19.89 -7.24 -10.98
CA ASN A 344 -20.49 -7.86 -12.19
C ASN A 344 -20.43 -9.40 -12.16
N ALA A 345 -19.83 -9.97 -11.12
CA ALA A 345 -19.74 -11.41 -10.98
C ALA A 345 -21.10 -12.00 -10.59
N THR A 346 -21.66 -12.85 -11.43
CA THR A 346 -22.70 -13.77 -10.99
C THR A 346 -22.02 -14.83 -10.12
N VAL A 347 -22.37 -14.88 -8.84
CA VAL A 347 -21.96 -15.95 -7.93
C VAL A 347 -22.64 -17.23 -8.42
N ALA A 348 -22.05 -17.89 -9.40
CA ALA A 348 -22.42 -19.24 -9.77
C ALA A 348 -21.80 -20.17 -8.71
N SER A 349 -22.58 -21.11 -8.22
CA SER A 349 -22.07 -22.23 -7.41
C SER A 349 -21.01 -22.97 -8.23
N SER A 350 -19.73 -22.76 -7.92
CA SER A 350 -18.65 -23.35 -8.68
C SER A 350 -18.37 -24.78 -8.23
N THR A 351 -18.37 -25.67 -9.18
CA THR A 351 -17.49 -26.85 -9.12
C THR A 351 -16.12 -26.36 -9.56
N GLY A 352 -15.21 -26.16 -8.60
CA GLY A 352 -13.92 -25.51 -8.80
C GLY A 352 -13.20 -25.94 -10.07
N ILE A 353 -13.00 -25.01 -10.99
CA ILE A 353 -12.17 -25.22 -12.16
C ILE A 353 -10.73 -24.98 -11.72
N ARG A 354 -9.99 -26.08 -11.54
CA ARG A 354 -8.54 -26.03 -11.43
C ARG A 354 -7.99 -25.68 -12.80
N LEU A 355 -7.37 -24.52 -12.95
CA LEU A 355 -6.44 -24.36 -14.05
C LEU A 355 -5.19 -25.17 -13.71
N ALA A 356 -4.96 -26.25 -14.48
CA ALA A 356 -3.70 -26.96 -14.44
C ALA A 356 -2.58 -25.95 -14.74
N SER A 357 -1.51 -26.01 -13.96
CA SER A 357 -0.30 -25.18 -14.01
C SER A 357 -0.20 -24.25 -15.24
N LEU A 358 -0.36 -22.93 -15.04
CA LEU A 358 -0.17 -21.93 -16.10
C LEU A 358 1.29 -21.85 -16.55
N ILE A 359 2.21 -22.31 -15.72
CA ILE A 359 3.65 -22.33 -16.01
C ILE A 359 3.96 -23.23 -17.22
N ASN A 360 3.20 -24.29 -17.45
CA ASN A 360 3.48 -25.29 -18.48
C ASN A 360 2.51 -25.26 -19.68
N SER A 361 1.67 -24.23 -19.82
CA SER A 361 0.78 -24.17 -20.97
C SER A 361 1.56 -23.72 -22.23
N LYS A 362 1.82 -24.66 -23.12
CA LYS A 362 2.31 -24.38 -24.49
C LYS A 362 1.28 -23.66 -25.37
N VAL A 363 0.11 -23.38 -24.85
CA VAL A 363 -0.93 -22.62 -25.50
C VAL A 363 -0.80 -21.20 -24.99
N SER A 364 -0.42 -20.29 -25.89
CA SER A 364 -0.43 -18.85 -25.61
C SER A 364 -1.76 -18.47 -24.99
N PRO A 365 -1.82 -18.07 -23.72
CA PRO A 365 -3.04 -17.56 -23.15
C PRO A 365 -3.24 -16.15 -23.69
N ILE A 366 -3.85 -16.02 -24.88
CA ILE A 366 -4.45 -14.74 -25.26
C ILE A 366 -5.62 -14.52 -24.31
N ARG A 367 -5.34 -14.10 -23.10
CA ARG A 367 -6.34 -13.49 -22.26
C ARG A 367 -6.50 -12.06 -22.76
N LEU A 368 -7.55 -11.83 -23.52
CA LEU A 368 -8.11 -10.50 -23.68
C LEU A 368 -8.31 -9.94 -22.27
N ALA A 369 -7.88 -8.69 -22.06
CA ALA A 369 -8.11 -7.98 -20.81
C ALA A 369 -9.54 -8.27 -20.34
N ALA A 370 -9.69 -9.04 -19.26
CA ALA A 370 -11.00 -9.46 -18.80
C ALA A 370 -11.81 -8.21 -18.44
N THR A 371 -12.83 -7.93 -19.23
CA THR A 371 -13.74 -6.81 -18.97
C THR A 371 -14.75 -7.14 -17.87
N THR A 372 -14.83 -8.42 -17.49
CA THR A 372 -15.70 -8.96 -16.44
C THR A 372 -14.96 -10.08 -15.73
N ALA A 373 -14.82 -9.99 -14.42
CA ALA A 373 -14.32 -11.09 -13.60
C ALA A 373 -15.28 -12.29 -13.68
N SER A 374 -14.73 -13.49 -13.74
CA SER A 374 -15.52 -14.73 -13.72
C SER A 374 -16.13 -15.03 -12.34
N GLY A 375 -15.62 -14.38 -11.27
CA GLY A 375 -16.08 -14.50 -9.90
C GLY A 375 -15.86 -13.24 -9.09
N PRO A 376 -16.31 -13.18 -7.83
CA PRO A 376 -16.32 -11.96 -7.02
C PRO A 376 -14.96 -11.58 -6.45
N CYS A 377 -14.00 -12.51 -6.40
CA CYS A 377 -12.70 -12.30 -5.78
C CYS A 377 -11.71 -11.75 -6.80
N VAL A 378 -11.12 -10.57 -6.52
CA VAL A 378 -10.25 -9.86 -7.45
C VAL A 378 -8.78 -10.06 -7.09
N TYR A 379 -7.96 -10.30 -8.10
CA TYR A 379 -6.51 -10.28 -8.05
C TYR A 379 -5.93 -9.33 -9.11
N ARG A 380 -4.70 -8.86 -8.91
CA ARG A 380 -4.09 -7.76 -9.64
C ARG A 380 -2.71 -8.12 -10.17
N GLY A 381 -2.19 -7.33 -11.11
CA GLY A 381 -0.80 -7.28 -11.51
C GLY A 381 -0.37 -8.20 -12.66
N GLY A 382 -1.15 -9.21 -13.01
CA GLY A 382 -0.75 -10.23 -13.98
C GLY A 382 0.19 -11.29 -13.40
N SER A 383 0.57 -12.27 -14.20
CA SER A 383 1.48 -13.35 -13.80
C SER A 383 2.53 -13.66 -14.87
N CYS A 384 3.49 -14.50 -14.52
CA CYS A 384 4.48 -15.01 -15.48
C CYS A 384 3.86 -15.84 -16.63
N GLY A 385 2.62 -16.28 -16.48
CA GLY A 385 1.87 -17.02 -17.52
C GLY A 385 1.06 -16.14 -18.47
N ASP A 386 1.01 -14.82 -18.23
CA ASP A 386 0.25 -13.85 -19.02
C ASP A 386 1.16 -12.99 -19.89
N ASP A 387 0.60 -12.26 -20.85
CA ASP A 387 1.30 -11.17 -21.52
C ASP A 387 1.04 -9.83 -20.82
N GLY A 388 2.03 -8.92 -20.87
CA GLY A 388 1.98 -7.66 -20.14
C GLY A 388 0.97 -6.66 -20.68
N ALA A 389 0.47 -6.84 -21.91
CA ALA A 389 -0.58 -6.01 -22.50
C ALA A 389 -1.97 -6.56 -22.12
N GLY A 390 -2.13 -7.87 -22.05
CA GLY A 390 -3.38 -8.50 -21.60
C GLY A 390 -3.64 -8.35 -20.11
N CYS A 391 -2.59 -8.41 -19.30
CA CYS A 391 -2.64 -8.31 -17.84
C CYS A 391 -1.60 -7.32 -17.30
N PRO A 392 -1.73 -6.00 -17.57
CA PRO A 392 -0.78 -4.99 -17.08
C PRO A 392 -0.83 -4.85 -15.55
N ALA A 393 0.10 -4.10 -14.97
CA ALA A 393 0.18 -3.84 -13.53
C ALA A 393 -1.16 -3.36 -12.91
N SER A 394 -1.95 -2.56 -13.65
CA SER A 394 -3.28 -2.13 -13.25
C SER A 394 -4.37 -3.18 -13.51
N GLY A 395 -4.03 -4.27 -14.17
CA GLY A 395 -4.97 -5.33 -14.57
C GLY A 395 -5.78 -5.83 -13.38
N ARG A 396 -7.04 -6.13 -13.65
CA ARG A 396 -7.97 -6.79 -12.73
C ARG A 396 -8.47 -8.05 -13.38
N ASP A 397 -8.31 -9.14 -12.73
CA ASP A 397 -9.01 -10.38 -13.05
C ASP A 397 -9.68 -10.91 -11.79
N GLY A 398 -10.57 -11.86 -11.91
CA GLY A 398 -11.29 -12.33 -10.75
C GLY A 398 -11.79 -13.74 -10.92
N ASN A 399 -11.97 -14.41 -9.78
CA ASN A 399 -12.39 -15.79 -9.75
C ASN A 399 -13.28 -16.08 -8.53
N GLU A 400 -13.73 -17.31 -8.43
CA GLU A 400 -14.58 -17.80 -7.35
C GLU A 400 -13.82 -17.80 -6.00
N VAL A 401 -14.57 -17.87 -4.90
CA VAL A 401 -14.04 -17.78 -3.53
C VAL A 401 -13.08 -18.93 -3.15
N ASP A 402 -13.18 -20.08 -3.79
CA ASP A 402 -12.34 -21.26 -3.58
C ASP A 402 -11.22 -21.43 -4.61
N TYR A 403 -11.08 -20.46 -5.53
CA TYR A 403 -10.05 -20.48 -6.55
C TYR A 403 -8.64 -20.31 -5.95
N TYR A 404 -7.71 -21.05 -6.52
CA TYR A 404 -6.27 -21.00 -6.22
C TYR A 404 -5.46 -21.44 -7.43
N SER A 405 -4.21 -20.99 -7.53
CA SER A 405 -3.31 -21.35 -8.62
C SER A 405 -1.85 -21.29 -8.16
N ASP A 406 -0.97 -21.89 -8.95
CA ASP A 406 0.49 -21.82 -8.83
C ASP A 406 1.06 -20.41 -9.14
N VAL A 407 0.26 -19.55 -9.77
CA VAL A 407 0.64 -18.18 -10.15
C VAL A 407 -0.30 -17.14 -9.54
N VAL A 408 -0.96 -17.45 -8.43
CA VAL A 408 -1.76 -16.51 -7.64
C VAL A 408 -1.31 -16.53 -6.19
N GLY A 409 -0.77 -15.41 -5.75
CA GLY A 409 -0.28 -15.14 -4.41
C GLY A 409 -0.95 -13.90 -3.82
N PHE A 410 -0.20 -13.10 -3.05
CA PHE A 410 -0.67 -11.86 -2.45
C PHE A 410 0.50 -10.99 -1.97
N ARG A 411 0.20 -9.77 -1.53
CA ARG A 411 1.12 -8.85 -0.88
C ARG A 411 0.50 -8.33 0.41
N VAL A 412 1.33 -8.16 1.45
CA VAL A 412 0.91 -7.62 2.75
C VAL A 412 0.99 -6.09 2.72
N THR A 413 0.02 -5.41 3.34
CA THR A 413 0.05 -3.98 3.61
C THR A 413 0.04 -3.72 5.12
N LEU A 414 0.68 -2.59 5.55
CA LEU A 414 0.68 -2.14 6.95
C LEU A 414 0.14 -0.70 7.02
N TYR A 415 -0.72 -0.43 8.01
CA TYR A 415 -1.30 0.90 8.26
C TYR A 415 -1.76 1.08 9.69
#